data_1173f9a941b92b58dc98e507db6c22fa
#
_entry.id   1173f9a941b92b58dc98e507db6c22fa
#
_cell.length_a   1.000
_cell.length_b   1.000
_cell.length_c   1.000
_cell.angle_alpha   90.00
_cell.angle_beta   90.00
_cell.angle_gamma   90.00
#
_symmetry.space_group_name_H-M   'P 1'
#
loop_
_entity.id
_entity.type
_entity.pdbx_description
1 polymer ?
#
loop_
_entity_poly.entity_id
_entity_poly.type
_entity_poly.pdbx_seq_one_letter_code
_entity_poly.pdbx_strand_id
1 'polypeptide(L)'
;LEKCGLLRAIAKVVPACDDQVIISEVNWPLEGAGIWSPVTATHVDAGAPEHPLSVSEFDYGVYMLRYLVISVCSGFVDRVYWWRLVAHGFGLVDERAEGGWRKRIAYNMLRVFLEQLGSAIFVEKLEMVDDVYALCFERDDEKIFMIWCNGRSYSGPWPVDFKYALNASGEAIEIKEVGDSPVYFFA
;
A
#
# COMPACT_ATOMS: atom_id res chain seq x y z
N LEU A 1 1.60 8.86 -10.42
CA LEU A 1 2.33 8.04 -11.42
C LEU A 1 2.81 8.84 -12.64
N GLU A 2 2.09 9.85 -13.10
CA GLU A 2 2.48 10.69 -14.25
C GLU A 2 3.90 11.27 -14.11
N LYS A 3 4.24 11.79 -12.93
CA LYS A 3 5.59 12.28 -12.63
C LYS A 3 6.66 11.20 -12.77
N CYS A 4 6.36 9.98 -12.33
CA CYS A 4 7.29 8.85 -12.45
C CYS A 4 7.47 8.44 -13.91
N GLY A 5 6.40 8.44 -14.71
CA GLY A 5 6.46 8.20 -16.15
C GLY A 5 7.30 9.27 -16.89
N LEU A 6 7.13 10.55 -16.51
CA LEU A 6 7.93 11.64 -17.07
C LEU A 6 9.42 11.49 -16.70
N LEU A 7 9.73 11.17 -15.43
CA LEU A 7 11.11 10.96 -14.99
C LEU A 7 11.76 9.80 -15.73
N ARG A 8 11.05 8.68 -15.92
CA ARG A 8 11.55 7.55 -16.71
C ARG A 8 11.78 7.92 -18.17
N ALA A 9 10.88 8.69 -18.77
CA ALA A 9 11.06 9.17 -20.16
C ALA A 9 12.30 10.07 -20.30
N ILE A 10 12.53 10.97 -19.32
CA ILE A 10 13.72 11.83 -19.30
C ILE A 10 15.00 10.99 -19.11
N ALA A 11 15.00 10.06 -18.16
CA ALA A 11 16.16 9.20 -17.89
C ALA A 11 16.58 8.41 -19.12
N LYS A 12 15.64 7.90 -19.90
CA LYS A 12 15.90 7.16 -21.15
C LYS A 12 16.60 7.98 -22.24
N VAL A 13 16.42 9.31 -22.28
CA VAL A 13 17.04 10.17 -23.30
C VAL A 13 18.32 10.83 -22.83
N VAL A 14 18.70 10.69 -21.56
CA VAL A 14 19.93 11.23 -21.00
C VAL A 14 20.98 10.11 -20.90
N PRO A 15 22.02 10.09 -21.76
CA PRO A 15 22.94 8.94 -21.87
C PRO A 15 23.71 8.58 -20.58
N ALA A 16 23.81 9.51 -19.64
CA ALA A 16 24.52 9.31 -18.37
C ALA A 16 23.59 8.89 -17.20
N CYS A 17 22.30 8.74 -17.45
CA CYS A 17 21.35 8.29 -16.44
C CYS A 17 21.11 6.79 -16.53
N ASP A 18 21.08 6.13 -15.36
CA ASP A 18 20.39 4.86 -15.20
C ASP A 18 18.88 5.12 -15.37
N ASP A 19 18.17 4.30 -16.15
CA ASP A 19 16.75 4.48 -16.40
C ASP A 19 15.87 3.99 -15.26
N GLN A 20 16.45 3.58 -14.12
CA GLN A 20 15.72 3.18 -12.93
C GLN A 20 15.02 4.36 -12.25
N VAL A 21 13.76 4.16 -11.91
CA VAL A 21 12.97 5.10 -11.10
C VAL A 21 12.71 4.48 -9.73
N ILE A 22 13.23 5.13 -8.70
CA ILE A 22 13.16 4.67 -7.32
C ILE A 22 12.39 5.70 -6.49
N ILE A 23 11.34 5.24 -5.79
CA ILE A 23 10.70 6.03 -4.74
C ILE A 23 11.44 5.70 -3.45
N SER A 24 12.33 6.62 -3.04
CA SER A 24 13.23 6.40 -1.91
C SER A 24 12.57 6.56 -0.55
N GLU A 25 11.46 7.28 -0.48
CA GLU A 25 10.74 7.53 0.77
C GLU A 25 9.27 7.84 0.47
N VAL A 26 8.37 7.14 1.17
CA VAL A 26 6.94 7.43 1.20
C VAL A 26 6.37 7.04 2.56
N ASN A 27 5.45 7.87 3.07
CA ASN A 27 4.81 7.66 4.35
C ASN A 27 3.57 8.57 4.53
N TRP A 28 2.78 8.29 5.56
CA TRP A 28 1.74 9.15 6.12
C TRP A 28 1.93 9.29 7.64
N PRO A 29 1.69 10.47 8.23
CA PRO A 29 1.68 10.62 9.67
C PRO A 29 0.47 9.93 10.28
N LEU A 30 0.63 9.42 11.50
CA LEU A 30 -0.40 8.72 12.25
C LEU A 30 -1.10 9.64 13.24
N GLU A 31 -2.42 9.51 13.36
CA GLU A 31 -3.23 10.16 14.38
C GLU A 31 -2.76 9.80 15.79
N GLY A 32 -2.88 10.75 16.72
CA GLY A 32 -2.52 10.54 18.13
C GLY A 32 -1.02 10.44 18.42
N ALA A 33 -0.18 10.46 17.39
CA ALA A 33 1.27 10.34 17.55
C ALA A 33 2.01 11.68 17.70
N GLY A 34 1.29 12.80 17.61
CA GLY A 34 1.87 14.13 17.57
C GLY A 34 2.56 14.42 16.24
N ILE A 35 3.14 15.62 16.13
CA ILE A 35 3.88 15.98 14.93
C ILE A 35 5.30 15.45 15.04
N TRP A 36 5.65 14.55 14.15
CA TRP A 36 7.02 14.08 13.96
C TRP A 36 7.60 14.68 12.68
N SER A 37 8.77 15.32 12.81
CA SER A 37 9.57 15.63 11.63
C SER A 37 10.47 14.43 11.32
N PRO A 38 10.29 13.75 10.19
CA PRO A 38 11.22 12.69 9.79
C PRO A 38 12.63 13.22 9.54
N VAL A 39 12.75 14.52 9.21
CA VAL A 39 14.03 15.17 8.92
C VAL A 39 14.84 15.47 10.18
N THR A 40 14.19 15.87 11.26
CA THR A 40 14.88 16.27 12.52
C THR A 40 14.86 15.17 13.57
N ALA A 41 14.07 14.11 13.37
CA ALA A 41 13.79 13.06 14.37
C ALA A 41 13.30 13.61 15.73
N THR A 42 12.89 14.88 15.78
CA THR A 42 12.40 15.54 16.98
C THR A 42 10.88 15.49 17.01
N HIS A 43 10.36 15.05 18.14
CA HIS A 43 8.96 15.19 18.46
C HIS A 43 8.66 16.68 18.67
N VAL A 44 7.75 17.23 17.91
CA VAL A 44 7.23 18.56 18.16
C VAL A 44 6.22 18.45 19.31
N ASP A 45 6.34 19.32 20.29
CA ASP A 45 5.74 19.33 21.62
C ASP A 45 4.38 18.64 21.76
N ALA A 46 4.20 17.94 22.86
CA ALA A 46 2.89 17.44 23.32
C ALA A 46 1.91 18.61 23.39
N GLY A 47 0.92 18.64 22.50
CA GLY A 47 -0.05 19.72 22.37
C GLY A 47 0.03 20.51 21.06
N ALA A 48 1.02 20.28 20.20
CA ALA A 48 0.98 20.77 18.84
C ALA A 48 -0.25 20.17 18.10
N PRO A 49 -0.93 20.96 17.25
CA PRO A 49 -2.06 20.44 16.48
C PRO A 49 -1.60 19.28 15.59
N GLU A 50 -2.45 18.29 15.45
CA GLU A 50 -2.19 17.15 14.61
C GLU A 50 -1.95 17.57 13.15
N HIS A 51 -1.08 16.87 12.44
CA HIS A 51 -0.83 17.18 11.04
C HIS A 51 -2.11 16.95 10.22
N PRO A 52 -2.52 17.89 9.34
CA PRO A 52 -3.79 17.78 8.61
C PRO A 52 -3.91 16.56 7.67
N LEU A 53 -2.80 15.88 7.42
CA LEU A 53 -2.74 14.63 6.65
C LEU A 53 -2.58 13.38 7.54
N SER A 54 -2.73 13.50 8.86
CA SER A 54 -2.69 12.37 9.77
C SER A 54 -3.86 11.42 9.48
N VAL A 55 -3.58 10.13 9.56
CA VAL A 55 -4.54 9.08 9.25
C VAL A 55 -4.60 8.04 10.36
N SER A 56 -5.71 7.31 10.44
CA SER A 56 -5.85 6.19 11.36
C SER A 56 -4.81 5.09 11.07
N GLU A 57 -4.50 4.23 12.05
CA GLU A 57 -3.60 3.08 11.81
C GLU A 57 -4.11 2.15 10.70
N PHE A 58 -5.43 2.02 10.58
CA PHE A 58 -6.05 1.21 9.54
C PHE A 58 -5.86 1.85 8.16
N ASP A 59 -6.22 3.12 8.00
CA ASP A 59 -6.07 3.83 6.72
C ASP A 59 -4.60 3.93 6.30
N TYR A 60 -3.70 4.10 7.26
CA TYR A 60 -2.26 4.03 7.02
C TYR A 60 -1.84 2.72 6.36
N GLY A 61 -2.35 1.58 6.86
CA GLY A 61 -2.10 0.28 6.26
C GLY A 61 -2.71 0.14 4.86
N VAL A 62 -3.95 0.60 4.68
CA VAL A 62 -4.65 0.61 3.39
C VAL A 62 -3.89 1.45 2.36
N TYR A 63 -3.50 2.67 2.73
CA TYR A 63 -2.76 3.57 1.83
C TYR A 63 -1.39 3.00 1.47
N MET A 64 -0.69 2.39 2.43
CA MET A 64 0.57 1.71 2.17
C MET A 64 0.41 0.61 1.12
N LEU A 65 -0.53 -0.31 1.29
CA LEU A 65 -0.72 -1.42 0.35
C LEU A 65 -1.06 -0.90 -1.06
N ARG A 66 -2.00 0.03 -1.15
CA ARG A 66 -2.42 0.63 -2.43
C ARG A 66 -1.27 1.37 -3.09
N TYR A 67 -0.50 2.16 -2.33
CA TYR A 67 0.65 2.88 -2.87
C TYR A 67 1.71 1.94 -3.41
N LEU A 68 2.10 0.91 -2.64
CA LEU A 68 3.10 -0.07 -3.04
C LEU A 68 2.67 -0.79 -4.33
N VAL A 69 1.46 -1.36 -4.36
CA VAL A 69 1.00 -2.14 -5.51
C VAL A 69 0.81 -1.30 -6.77
N ILE A 70 0.20 -0.12 -6.66
CA ILE A 70 0.03 0.78 -7.81
C ILE A 70 1.38 1.23 -8.36
N SER A 71 2.35 1.51 -7.49
CA SER A 71 3.68 1.95 -7.91
C SER A 71 4.40 0.85 -8.70
N VAL A 72 4.52 -0.35 -8.13
CA VAL A 72 5.27 -1.45 -8.77
C VAL A 72 4.56 -1.99 -10.02
N CYS A 73 3.23 -1.99 -10.04
CA CYS A 73 2.45 -2.43 -11.21
C CYS A 73 2.31 -1.36 -12.29
N SER A 74 2.81 -0.14 -12.07
CA SER A 74 2.71 0.96 -13.04
C SER A 74 3.58 0.80 -14.28
N GLY A 75 4.62 -0.02 -14.22
CA GLY A 75 5.69 -0.08 -15.23
C GLY A 75 6.62 1.14 -15.22
N PHE A 76 6.41 2.13 -14.33
CA PHE A 76 7.23 3.34 -14.23
C PHE A 76 8.19 3.34 -13.05
N VAL A 77 7.96 2.51 -12.06
CA VAL A 77 8.71 2.47 -10.80
C VAL A 77 9.34 1.10 -10.62
N ASP A 78 10.65 1.06 -10.36
CA ASP A 78 11.40 -0.17 -10.17
C ASP A 78 11.47 -0.59 -8.72
N ARG A 79 11.49 0.40 -7.80
CA ARG A 79 11.55 0.15 -6.35
C ARG A 79 10.80 1.22 -5.58
N VAL A 80 10.18 0.77 -4.47
CA VAL A 80 9.54 1.64 -3.49
C VAL A 80 10.05 1.30 -2.11
N TYR A 81 10.49 2.30 -1.36
CA TYR A 81 10.90 2.15 0.02
C TYR A 81 9.89 2.83 0.94
N TRP A 82 9.26 2.01 1.79
CA TRP A 82 8.38 2.53 2.82
C TRP A 82 9.20 3.06 3.99
N TRP A 83 9.04 4.30 4.34
CA TRP A 83 9.73 4.96 5.44
C TRP A 83 8.81 5.06 6.65
N ARG A 84 9.06 4.34 7.75
CA ARG A 84 10.10 3.36 8.01
C ARG A 84 9.55 2.23 8.89
N LEU A 85 10.39 1.24 9.21
CA LEU A 85 9.96 0.10 10.01
C LEU A 85 9.60 0.50 11.45
N VAL A 86 10.46 1.22 12.14
CA VAL A 86 10.28 1.59 13.56
C VAL A 86 10.21 3.10 13.72
N ALA A 87 9.08 3.62 14.11
CA ALA A 87 8.87 5.01 14.52
C ALA A 87 7.48 5.20 15.14
N HIS A 88 7.40 5.97 16.22
CA HIS A 88 6.14 6.25 16.90
C HIS A 88 5.09 6.90 15.99
N GLY A 89 5.44 7.96 15.27
CA GLY A 89 4.47 8.78 14.52
C GLY A 89 4.19 8.33 13.08
N PHE A 90 4.95 7.38 12.53
CA PHE A 90 4.86 7.00 11.12
C PHE A 90 5.51 5.63 10.78
N GLY A 91 5.82 4.79 11.79
CA GLY A 91 6.44 3.49 11.60
C GLY A 91 5.42 2.35 11.54
N LEU A 92 5.84 1.22 11.00
CA LEU A 92 5.09 -0.04 11.06
C LEU A 92 5.12 -0.65 12.46
N VAL A 93 6.12 -0.28 13.26
CA VAL A 93 6.31 -0.69 14.65
C VAL A 93 6.39 0.57 15.52
N ASP A 94 5.61 0.59 16.57
CA ASP A 94 5.60 1.64 17.58
C ASP A 94 6.55 1.25 18.72
N GLU A 95 7.65 1.98 18.86
CA GLU A 95 8.65 1.76 19.92
C GLU A 95 8.28 2.40 21.25
N ARG A 96 7.21 3.21 21.28
CA ARG A 96 6.75 3.94 22.47
C ARG A 96 5.43 3.41 23.04
N ALA A 97 4.92 2.30 22.50
CA ALA A 97 3.70 1.70 23.02
C ALA A 97 3.89 1.27 24.47
N GLU A 98 2.84 1.39 25.27
CA GLU A 98 2.83 0.87 26.64
C GLU A 98 3.10 -0.64 26.63
N GLY A 99 4.05 -1.09 27.41
CA GLY A 99 4.48 -2.49 27.44
C GLY A 99 5.57 -2.85 26.42
N GLY A 100 6.07 -1.88 25.64
CA GLY A 100 7.19 -2.06 24.71
C GLY A 100 6.80 -1.99 23.24
N TRP A 101 7.61 -2.51 22.37
CA TRP A 101 7.42 -2.41 20.93
C TRP A 101 6.16 -3.13 20.45
N ARG A 102 5.29 -2.41 19.77
CA ARG A 102 4.01 -2.89 19.23
C ARG A 102 4.02 -2.88 17.70
N LYS A 103 3.76 -4.02 17.10
CA LYS A 103 3.46 -4.08 15.66
C LYS A 103 2.09 -3.47 15.39
N ARG A 104 2.03 -2.53 14.46
CA ARG A 104 0.78 -1.90 14.03
C ARG A 104 0.02 -2.81 13.05
N ILE A 105 -1.24 -2.50 12.79
CA ILE A 105 -2.07 -3.19 11.78
C ILE A 105 -1.34 -3.23 10.44
N ALA A 106 -0.76 -2.12 10.02
CA ALA A 106 -0.01 -2.00 8.77
C ALA A 106 1.17 -2.98 8.65
N TYR A 107 1.84 -3.31 9.76
CA TYR A 107 2.89 -4.34 9.75
C TYR A 107 2.32 -5.70 9.33
N ASN A 108 1.16 -6.08 9.87
CA ASN A 108 0.51 -7.35 9.51
C ASN A 108 -0.01 -7.33 8.07
N MET A 109 -0.60 -6.21 7.65
CA MET A 109 -1.04 -6.03 6.26
C MET A 109 0.12 -6.17 5.28
N LEU A 110 1.28 -5.56 5.56
CA LEU A 110 2.47 -5.70 4.72
C LEU A 110 2.98 -7.15 4.70
N ARG A 111 2.98 -7.84 5.84
CA ARG A 111 3.35 -9.26 5.90
C ARG A 111 2.46 -10.09 5.00
N VAL A 112 1.13 -9.92 5.10
CA VAL A 112 0.17 -10.64 4.26
C VAL A 112 0.36 -10.30 2.78
N PHE A 113 0.55 -9.02 2.45
CA PHE A 113 0.85 -8.58 1.08
C PHE A 113 2.06 -9.30 0.50
N LEU A 114 3.16 -9.37 1.26
CA LEU A 114 4.37 -10.06 0.83
C LEU A 114 4.19 -11.59 0.74
N GLU A 115 3.42 -12.19 1.64
CA GLU A 115 3.09 -13.62 1.59
C GLU A 115 2.23 -13.97 0.38
N GLN A 116 1.28 -13.11 0.01
CA GLN A 116 0.37 -13.37 -1.11
C GLN A 116 0.99 -12.98 -2.46
N LEU A 117 1.67 -11.83 -2.54
CA LEU A 117 2.11 -11.27 -3.81
C LEU A 117 3.63 -11.18 -3.97
N GLY A 118 4.43 -11.44 -2.93
CA GLY A 118 5.89 -11.25 -2.98
C GLY A 118 6.63 -12.12 -4.00
N SER A 119 6.08 -13.29 -4.35
CA SER A 119 6.58 -14.18 -5.41
C SER A 119 5.67 -14.23 -6.65
N ALA A 120 4.55 -13.50 -6.64
CA ALA A 120 3.63 -13.46 -7.76
C ALA A 120 4.10 -12.47 -8.84
N ILE A 121 3.78 -12.79 -10.09
CA ILE A 121 4.08 -11.93 -11.24
C ILE A 121 2.84 -11.10 -11.54
N PHE A 122 2.99 -9.79 -11.65
CA PHE A 122 1.91 -8.91 -12.13
C PHE A 122 1.62 -9.21 -13.59
N VAL A 123 0.36 -9.49 -13.91
CA VAL A 123 -0.11 -9.79 -15.26
C VAL A 123 -0.70 -8.54 -15.92
N GLU A 124 -1.76 -7.99 -15.30
CA GLU A 124 -2.47 -6.86 -15.87
C GLU A 124 -3.33 -6.11 -14.83
N LYS A 125 -3.69 -4.89 -15.18
CA LYS A 125 -4.78 -4.16 -14.53
C LYS A 125 -6.04 -4.38 -15.36
N LEU A 126 -7.08 -4.94 -14.76
CA LEU A 126 -8.36 -5.14 -15.42
C LEU A 126 -9.12 -3.82 -15.57
N GLU A 127 -9.84 -3.66 -16.67
CA GLU A 127 -10.77 -2.56 -16.85
C GLU A 127 -12.03 -2.82 -16.02
N MET A 128 -12.29 -1.90 -15.11
CA MET A 128 -13.44 -1.93 -14.21
C MET A 128 -14.23 -0.63 -14.32
N VAL A 129 -15.36 -0.52 -13.64
CA VAL A 129 -16.07 0.75 -13.47
C VAL A 129 -15.17 1.74 -12.72
N ASP A 130 -15.47 3.03 -12.87
CA ASP A 130 -14.72 4.11 -12.23
C ASP A 130 -14.52 3.85 -10.74
N ASP A 131 -13.34 4.23 -10.23
CA ASP A 131 -12.89 4.08 -8.84
C ASP A 131 -12.66 2.63 -8.36
N VAL A 132 -12.95 1.60 -9.17
CA VAL A 132 -12.63 0.21 -8.87
C VAL A 132 -11.30 -0.17 -9.49
N TYR A 133 -10.40 -0.65 -8.65
CA TYR A 133 -9.10 -1.18 -9.05
C TYR A 133 -9.10 -2.69 -8.91
N ALA A 134 -8.71 -3.37 -9.97
CA ALA A 134 -8.52 -4.82 -9.98
C ALA A 134 -7.20 -5.15 -10.68
N LEU A 135 -6.25 -5.66 -9.92
CA LEU A 135 -4.92 -6.03 -10.39
C LEU A 135 -4.78 -7.55 -10.37
N CYS A 136 -4.41 -8.13 -11.49
CA CYS A 136 -4.22 -9.58 -11.66
C CYS A 136 -2.75 -9.95 -11.49
N PHE A 137 -2.50 -10.96 -10.70
CA PHE A 137 -1.21 -11.59 -10.47
C PHE A 137 -1.30 -13.08 -10.70
N GLU A 138 -0.17 -13.70 -11.00
CA GLU A 138 -0.05 -15.16 -11.18
C GLU A 138 1.10 -15.71 -10.33
N ARG A 139 0.84 -16.80 -9.63
CA ARG A 139 1.80 -17.56 -8.83
C ARG A 139 1.46 -19.05 -8.88
N ASP A 140 2.41 -19.86 -9.35
CA ASP A 140 2.27 -21.34 -9.35
C ASP A 140 0.94 -21.83 -9.97
N ASP A 141 0.55 -21.30 -11.12
CA ASP A 141 -0.72 -21.58 -11.84
C ASP A 141 -2.00 -21.07 -11.12
N GLU A 142 -1.87 -20.36 -10.00
CA GLU A 142 -2.98 -19.69 -9.32
C GLU A 142 -3.05 -18.22 -9.70
N LYS A 143 -4.24 -17.73 -10.04
CA LYS A 143 -4.50 -16.32 -10.25
C LYS A 143 -4.96 -15.66 -8.96
N ILE A 144 -4.31 -14.55 -8.61
CA ILE A 144 -4.62 -13.74 -7.45
C ILE A 144 -5.03 -12.35 -7.93
N PHE A 145 -6.19 -11.90 -7.50
CA PHE A 145 -6.65 -10.55 -7.81
C PHE A 145 -6.66 -9.70 -6.55
N MET A 146 -6.02 -8.54 -6.60
CA MET A 146 -6.10 -7.55 -5.55
C MET A 146 -7.09 -6.47 -5.97
N ILE A 147 -8.23 -6.36 -5.27
CA ILE A 147 -9.35 -5.48 -5.65
C ILE A 147 -9.70 -4.54 -4.51
N TRP A 148 -9.99 -3.27 -4.85
CA TRP A 148 -10.55 -2.27 -3.94
C TRP A 148 -11.35 -1.23 -4.71
N CYS A 149 -12.15 -0.42 -4.01
CA CYS A 149 -12.91 0.68 -4.58
C CYS A 149 -12.63 1.97 -3.81
N ASN A 150 -12.26 3.04 -4.51
CA ASN A 150 -11.92 4.33 -3.88
C ASN A 150 -13.18 5.10 -3.45
N GLY A 151 -13.26 5.43 -2.16
CA GLY A 151 -14.24 6.36 -1.61
C GLY A 151 -15.70 5.89 -1.64
N ARG A 152 -15.95 4.63 -2.05
CA ARG A 152 -17.28 4.01 -2.09
C ARG A 152 -17.20 2.51 -1.96
N SER A 153 -18.35 1.82 -1.94
CA SER A 153 -18.43 0.36 -2.02
C SER A 153 -18.74 -0.11 -3.44
N TYR A 154 -18.24 -1.29 -3.79
CA TYR A 154 -18.53 -1.99 -5.01
C TYR A 154 -18.92 -3.45 -4.72
N SER A 155 -20.10 -3.88 -5.18
CA SER A 155 -20.68 -5.20 -4.90
C SER A 155 -20.77 -6.14 -6.10
N GLY A 156 -19.93 -5.90 -7.11
CA GLY A 156 -19.86 -6.72 -8.33
C GLY A 156 -20.53 -6.07 -9.55
N PRO A 157 -20.50 -6.73 -10.70
CA PRO A 157 -19.98 -8.08 -10.92
C PRO A 157 -18.46 -8.19 -10.72
N TRP A 158 -18.01 -9.31 -10.19
CA TRP A 158 -16.57 -9.59 -10.00
C TRP A 158 -15.93 -9.95 -11.35
N PRO A 159 -14.66 -9.58 -11.57
CA PRO A 159 -13.99 -9.82 -12.85
C PRO A 159 -13.65 -11.32 -13.08
N VAL A 160 -13.84 -12.16 -12.08
CA VAL A 160 -13.48 -13.57 -12.08
C VAL A 160 -14.35 -14.34 -11.10
N ASP A 161 -14.58 -15.63 -11.42
CA ASP A 161 -15.05 -16.59 -10.43
C ASP A 161 -13.89 -16.95 -9.50
N PHE A 162 -14.09 -16.83 -8.20
CA PHE A 162 -13.06 -17.07 -7.20
C PHE A 162 -13.47 -18.18 -6.23
N LYS A 163 -12.47 -18.88 -5.69
CA LYS A 163 -12.65 -19.97 -4.72
C LYS A 163 -12.82 -19.46 -3.30
N TYR A 164 -12.03 -18.46 -2.95
CA TYR A 164 -12.05 -17.80 -1.63
C TYR A 164 -11.46 -16.40 -1.72
N ALA A 165 -11.64 -15.62 -0.66
CA ALA A 165 -11.05 -14.30 -0.54
C ALA A 165 -10.47 -14.04 0.86
N LEU A 166 -9.43 -13.19 0.91
CA LEU A 166 -8.83 -12.72 2.15
C LEU A 166 -8.92 -11.20 2.23
N ASN A 167 -9.18 -10.67 3.43
CA ASN A 167 -9.04 -9.25 3.67
C ASN A 167 -7.54 -8.84 3.71
N ALA A 168 -7.27 -7.55 3.84
CA ALA A 168 -5.90 -7.02 3.88
C ALA A 168 -5.06 -7.56 5.06
N SER A 169 -5.69 -8.06 6.11
CA SER A 169 -5.04 -8.68 7.28
C SER A 169 -4.84 -10.19 7.15
N GLY A 170 -5.31 -10.80 6.04
CA GLY A 170 -5.14 -12.23 5.74
C GLY A 170 -6.24 -13.12 6.31
N GLU A 171 -7.34 -12.56 6.79
CA GLU A 171 -8.49 -13.33 7.28
C GLU A 171 -9.40 -13.72 6.12
N ALA A 172 -9.87 -14.97 6.10
CA ALA A 172 -10.84 -15.43 5.12
C ALA A 172 -12.20 -14.72 5.34
N ILE A 173 -12.77 -14.21 4.27
CA ILE A 173 -14.01 -13.45 4.31
C ILE A 173 -14.99 -13.89 3.22
N GLU A 174 -16.27 -13.75 3.53
CA GLU A 174 -17.35 -13.82 2.54
C GLU A 174 -17.49 -12.44 1.90
N ILE A 175 -17.34 -12.37 0.57
CA ILE A 175 -17.39 -11.12 -0.16
C ILE A 175 -18.81 -10.75 -0.53
N LYS A 176 -19.26 -9.63 -0.01
CA LYS A 176 -20.49 -8.93 -0.45
C LYS A 176 -20.17 -7.65 -1.20
N GLU A 177 -19.16 -6.95 -0.73
CA GLU A 177 -18.68 -5.70 -1.32
C GLU A 177 -17.20 -5.49 -1.01
N VAL A 178 -16.54 -4.64 -1.78
CA VAL A 178 -15.20 -4.09 -1.49
C VAL A 178 -15.29 -2.57 -1.37
N GLY A 179 -14.56 -2.02 -0.42
CA GLY A 179 -14.38 -0.58 -0.24
C GLY A 179 -12.92 -0.19 -0.43
N ASP A 180 -12.45 0.80 0.33
CA ASP A 180 -11.09 1.32 0.25
C ASP A 180 -10.01 0.29 0.60
N SER A 181 -10.31 -0.65 1.49
CA SER A 181 -9.35 -1.68 1.89
C SER A 181 -9.21 -2.75 0.81
N PRO A 182 -7.99 -3.04 0.34
CA PRO A 182 -7.77 -4.11 -0.63
C PRO A 182 -8.18 -5.49 -0.11
N VAL A 183 -8.72 -6.28 -1.01
CA VAL A 183 -9.11 -7.68 -0.79
C VAL A 183 -8.40 -8.54 -1.82
N TYR A 184 -7.91 -9.71 -1.40
CA TYR A 184 -7.30 -10.71 -2.26
C TYR A 184 -8.32 -11.76 -2.64
N PHE A 185 -8.52 -11.99 -3.93
CA PHE A 185 -9.38 -13.02 -4.50
C PHE A 185 -8.52 -14.09 -5.16
N PHE A 186 -8.81 -15.35 -4.93
CA PHE A 186 -8.07 -16.51 -5.45
C PHE A 186 -8.95 -17.33 -6.39
N ALA A 187 -8.53 -17.43 -7.66
CA ALA A 187 -9.28 -18.10 -8.73
C ALA A 187 -8.68 -19.45 -9.14
#